data_4e80ef2be9b89a1eca7667d0e7f12158
#
_entry.id   4e80ef2be9b89a1eca7667d0e7f12158
#
_cell.length_a   1.000
_cell.length_b   1.000
_cell.length_c   1.000
_cell.angle_alpha   90.00
_cell.angle_beta   90.00
_cell.angle_gamma   90.00
#
_symmetry.space_group_name_H-M   'P 1'
#
loop_
_entity.id
_entity.type
_entity.pdbx_description
1 polymer ?
#
loop_
_entity_poly.entity_id
_entity_poly.type
_entity_poly.pdbx_seq_one_letter_code
_entity_poly.pdbx_strand_id
1 'polypeptide(L)'
;MSERRGAARHPASLRPRQWACAALWAALCVGMSAARAQTDEIQVYDAEITAPGHFNLTWHNNFTPSGRTEPAFPGGIVPEHALNGVPEWAYGVTPWFEAGLYLPVYTRTGDGELLFDAAKLRALFVVPDAHDRRFFYGINFELSYNTPHWDPSRYTGEMRGIVGVHLGRFDLILNPNVDTDYNGVGQLEFVPAVRVAWNSGDKLALALEEYADFGPLEHFKPSEQQSHTLFAVIDYGTASRGVEFGIGRGLTPASDTWVLKLMLMQDL
;
A
#
# COMPACT_ATOMS: atom_id res chain seq x y z
N MET A 1 58.87 61.24 -2.87
CA MET A 1 59.04 59.79 -3.10
C MET A 1 58.64 59.10 -1.82
N SER A 2 57.45 58.52 -1.76
CA SER A 2 57.02 57.68 -0.66
C SER A 2 56.05 56.62 -1.23
N GLU A 3 56.56 55.43 -1.36
CA GLU A 3 55.81 54.27 -1.80
C GLU A 3 54.87 53.78 -0.69
N ARG A 4 53.57 53.72 -0.98
CA ARG A 4 52.60 53.01 -0.16
C ARG A 4 52.45 51.60 -0.64
N ARG A 5 52.95 50.63 0.12
CA ARG A 5 52.74 49.22 -0.09
C ARG A 5 51.31 48.83 0.28
N GLY A 6 50.52 48.34 -0.66
CA GLY A 6 49.21 47.78 -0.44
C GLY A 6 49.30 46.43 0.27
N ALA A 7 48.56 46.27 1.36
CA ALA A 7 48.43 44.99 2.06
C ALA A 7 47.37 44.14 1.39
N ALA A 8 47.79 43.00 0.86
CA ALA A 8 46.91 41.95 0.34
C ALA A 8 46.14 41.29 1.50
N ARG A 9 44.80 41.35 1.46
CA ARG A 9 43.92 40.62 2.42
C ARG A 9 43.86 39.17 1.95
N HIS A 10 44.33 38.23 2.78
CA HIS A 10 44.12 36.79 2.62
C HIS A 10 42.66 36.48 2.92
N PRO A 11 41.97 35.62 2.13
CA PRO A 11 40.66 35.12 2.44
C PRO A 11 40.73 34.22 3.69
N ALA A 12 39.84 34.45 4.66
CA ALA A 12 39.76 33.67 5.88
C ALA A 12 39.35 32.23 5.54
N SER A 13 40.25 31.28 5.77
CA SER A 13 39.94 29.84 5.69
C SER A 13 38.99 29.47 6.85
N LEU A 14 37.81 28.97 6.54
CA LEU A 14 36.85 28.43 7.51
C LEU A 14 37.51 27.25 8.26
N ARG A 15 37.37 27.25 9.58
CA ARG A 15 38.00 26.26 10.46
C ARG A 15 37.38 24.86 10.23
N PRO A 16 38.15 23.76 10.29
CA PRO A 16 37.65 22.40 10.00
C PRO A 16 36.47 21.94 10.85
N ARG A 17 36.25 22.53 12.01
CA ARG A 17 35.07 22.29 12.87
C ARG A 17 33.72 22.75 12.25
N GLN A 18 33.73 23.78 11.40
CA GLN A 18 32.53 24.29 10.74
C GLN A 18 32.10 23.38 9.59
N TRP A 19 33.01 22.71 8.93
CA TRP A 19 32.69 21.72 7.90
C TRP A 19 32.15 20.41 8.48
N ALA A 20 32.61 20.01 9.68
CA ALA A 20 32.07 18.84 10.37
C ALA A 20 30.61 19.02 10.82
N CYS A 21 30.23 20.22 11.30
CA CYS A 21 28.85 20.53 11.65
C CYS A 21 27.94 20.62 10.42
N ALA A 22 28.42 21.21 9.30
CA ALA A 22 27.63 21.30 8.08
C ALA A 22 27.43 19.91 7.43
N ALA A 23 28.44 19.04 7.49
CA ALA A 23 28.34 17.66 7.01
C ALA A 23 27.40 16.81 7.89
N LEU A 24 27.38 17.03 9.21
CA LEU A 24 26.47 16.34 10.12
C LEU A 24 25.01 16.80 9.90
N TRP A 25 24.78 18.08 9.63
CA TRP A 25 23.44 18.59 9.28
C TRP A 25 22.99 18.14 7.91
N ALA A 26 23.89 18.04 6.92
CA ALA A 26 23.58 17.50 5.60
C ALA A 26 23.28 15.97 5.67
N ALA A 27 23.96 15.22 6.54
CA ALA A 27 23.69 13.79 6.75
C ALA A 27 22.39 13.52 7.52
N LEU A 28 21.92 14.47 8.35
CA LEU A 28 20.62 14.37 9.04
C LEU A 28 19.42 14.74 8.14
N CYS A 29 19.66 15.40 7.01
CA CYS A 29 18.62 15.74 6.03
C CYS A 29 18.49 14.71 4.91
N VAL A 30 19.37 13.68 4.84
CA VAL A 30 19.26 12.61 3.85
C VAL A 30 18.43 11.47 4.46
N GLY A 31 17.14 11.46 4.13
CA GLY A 31 16.34 10.25 4.15
C GLY A 31 15.32 10.12 5.27
N MET A 32 14.39 11.06 5.38
CA MET A 32 13.04 10.67 5.80
C MET A 32 12.26 10.34 4.51
N SER A 33 12.56 9.20 3.91
CA SER A 33 11.61 8.56 3.01
C SER A 33 10.40 8.23 3.86
N ALA A 34 9.26 8.83 3.57
CA ALA A 34 8.00 8.47 4.21
C ALA A 34 7.71 7.00 3.85
N ALA A 35 8.07 6.09 4.74
CA ALA A 35 7.54 4.74 4.66
C ALA A 35 6.05 4.87 4.92
N ARG A 36 5.18 4.39 4.01
CA ARG A 36 3.75 4.35 4.28
C ARG A 36 3.50 3.50 5.53
N ALA A 37 2.70 4.03 6.43
CA ALA A 37 2.60 3.49 7.78
C ALA A 37 1.62 2.35 7.89
N GLN A 38 0.49 2.45 7.20
CA GLN A 38 -0.65 1.60 7.45
C GLN A 38 -1.33 1.23 6.13
N THR A 39 -1.89 0.04 6.09
CA THR A 39 -2.68 -0.45 4.96
C THR A 39 -4.03 -0.89 5.47
N ASP A 40 -5.08 -0.26 5.01
CA ASP A 40 -6.47 -0.62 5.31
C ASP A 40 -6.91 -1.87 4.55
N GLU A 41 -6.36 -2.06 3.35
CA GLU A 41 -6.65 -3.15 2.44
C GLU A 41 -5.37 -3.91 2.07
N ILE A 42 -5.35 -5.22 2.26
CA ILE A 42 -4.30 -6.13 1.78
C ILE A 42 -4.96 -7.15 0.87
N GLN A 43 -5.04 -6.84 -0.43
CA GLN A 43 -5.71 -7.65 -1.44
C GLN A 43 -5.00 -7.59 -2.79
N VAL A 44 -4.92 -8.73 -3.48
CA VAL A 44 -4.57 -8.78 -4.90
C VAL A 44 -5.87 -8.85 -5.70
N TYR A 45 -6.10 -7.87 -6.57
CA TYR A 45 -7.27 -7.81 -7.44
C TYR A 45 -7.14 -8.77 -8.60
N ASP A 46 -8.18 -9.56 -8.83
CA ASP A 46 -8.27 -10.63 -9.83
C ASP A 46 -9.21 -10.30 -11.00
N ALA A 47 -9.68 -9.04 -11.09
CA ALA A 47 -10.65 -8.56 -12.06
C ALA A 47 -12.07 -9.15 -11.92
N GLU A 48 -12.41 -9.79 -10.81
CA GLU A 48 -13.80 -10.07 -10.47
C GLU A 48 -14.49 -8.79 -10.02
N ILE A 49 -15.78 -8.63 -10.40
CA ILE A 49 -16.61 -7.49 -10.02
C ILE A 49 -18.01 -7.95 -9.63
N THR A 50 -18.67 -7.14 -8.83
CA THR A 50 -20.07 -7.33 -8.46
C THR A 50 -20.96 -7.31 -9.70
N ALA A 51 -21.95 -8.22 -9.74
CA ALA A 51 -22.91 -8.28 -10.84
C ALA A 51 -23.67 -6.96 -11.02
N PRO A 52 -23.99 -6.52 -12.26
CA PRO A 52 -24.67 -5.27 -12.51
C PRO A 52 -26.01 -5.16 -11.75
N GLY A 53 -26.19 -4.04 -11.04
CA GLY A 53 -27.38 -3.75 -10.25
C GLY A 53 -27.35 -4.35 -8.84
N HIS A 54 -26.29 -5.02 -8.43
CA HIS A 54 -26.12 -5.60 -7.10
C HIS A 54 -25.08 -4.84 -6.28
N PHE A 55 -25.15 -5.01 -4.96
CA PHE A 55 -24.15 -4.54 -4.03
C PHE A 55 -23.36 -5.73 -3.48
N ASN A 56 -22.10 -5.49 -3.17
CA ASN A 56 -21.24 -6.36 -2.38
C ASN A 56 -20.67 -5.57 -1.19
N LEU A 57 -20.49 -6.23 -0.08
CA LEU A 57 -19.76 -5.74 1.08
C LEU A 57 -18.55 -6.65 1.29
N THR A 58 -17.36 -6.09 1.18
CA THR A 58 -16.11 -6.73 1.62
C THR A 58 -15.59 -6.01 2.87
N TRP A 59 -15.42 -6.76 3.95
CA TRP A 59 -14.88 -6.19 5.18
C TRP A 59 -13.45 -6.65 5.39
N HIS A 60 -12.52 -5.72 5.17
CA HIS A 60 -11.08 -5.92 5.37
C HIS A 60 -10.71 -5.70 6.84
N ASN A 61 -9.84 -6.55 7.37
CA ASN A 61 -9.27 -6.44 8.70
C ASN A 61 -7.82 -6.92 8.67
N ASN A 62 -6.89 -6.07 9.07
CA ASN A 62 -5.46 -6.35 9.08
C ASN A 62 -4.92 -6.11 10.48
N PHE A 63 -4.42 -7.16 11.12
CA PHE A 63 -3.85 -7.09 12.46
C PHE A 63 -2.33 -7.32 12.41
N THR A 64 -1.57 -6.45 13.05
CA THR A 64 -0.11 -6.52 13.15
C THR A 64 0.31 -7.02 14.54
N PRO A 65 0.40 -8.33 14.79
CA PRO A 65 0.80 -8.86 16.10
C PRO A 65 2.25 -8.55 16.47
N SER A 66 3.09 -8.26 15.49
CA SER A 66 4.47 -7.79 15.68
C SER A 66 4.91 -6.97 14.49
N GLY A 67 5.18 -5.70 14.70
CA GLY A 67 5.53 -4.74 13.66
C GLY A 67 6.54 -3.71 14.12
N ARG A 68 6.57 -2.60 13.42
CA ARG A 68 7.39 -1.45 13.78
C ARG A 68 6.80 -0.78 15.03
N THR A 69 7.66 -0.45 15.97
CA THR A 69 7.31 0.21 17.24
C THR A 69 7.34 1.74 17.14
N GLU A 70 7.77 2.26 16.00
CA GLU A 70 7.79 3.69 15.69
C GLU A 70 6.86 3.98 14.51
N PRO A 71 6.15 5.12 14.51
CA PRO A 71 5.33 5.51 13.38
C PRO A 71 6.21 5.88 12.18
N ALA A 72 5.68 5.74 10.97
CA ALA A 72 6.40 6.06 9.74
C ALA A 72 6.67 7.55 9.56
N PHE A 73 5.86 8.39 10.18
CA PHE A 73 6.00 9.85 10.18
C PHE A 73 5.55 10.44 11.54
N PRO A 74 5.98 11.66 11.90
CA PRO A 74 5.59 12.28 13.15
C PRO A 74 4.07 12.42 13.28
N GLY A 75 3.49 11.84 14.35
CA GLY A 75 2.05 11.83 14.61
C GLY A 75 1.28 10.72 13.89
N GLY A 76 1.96 9.85 13.15
CA GLY A 76 1.37 8.68 12.51
C GLY A 76 1.04 7.55 13.51
N ILE A 77 0.31 6.56 13.04
CA ILE A 77 -0.05 5.37 13.81
C ILE A 77 1.16 4.45 13.94
N VAL A 78 1.34 3.85 15.13
CA VAL A 78 2.32 2.80 15.38
C VAL A 78 1.73 1.46 14.92
N PRO A 79 2.39 0.70 14.01
CA PRO A 79 1.86 -0.57 13.50
C PRO A 79 1.78 -1.68 14.55
N GLU A 80 2.69 -1.70 15.51
CA GLU A 80 2.75 -2.74 16.55
C GLU A 80 1.41 -2.88 17.29
N HIS A 81 0.83 -4.09 17.26
CA HIS A 81 -0.47 -4.43 17.85
C HIS A 81 -1.67 -3.64 17.33
N ALA A 82 -1.54 -2.93 16.21
CA ALA A 82 -2.65 -2.22 15.58
C ALA A 82 -3.53 -3.17 14.74
N LEU A 83 -4.84 -2.92 14.78
CA LEU A 83 -5.84 -3.51 13.89
C LEU A 83 -6.37 -2.42 12.98
N ASN A 84 -6.08 -2.50 11.71
CA ASN A 84 -6.65 -1.63 10.67
C ASN A 84 -7.80 -2.34 9.97
N GLY A 85 -8.82 -1.59 9.56
CA GLY A 85 -9.91 -2.20 8.84
C GLY A 85 -10.76 -1.19 8.07
N VAL A 86 -11.52 -1.73 7.12
CA VAL A 86 -12.48 -0.96 6.34
C VAL A 86 -13.58 -1.85 5.77
N PRO A 87 -14.86 -1.48 5.89
CA PRO A 87 -15.91 -1.99 5.05
C PRO A 87 -15.84 -1.29 3.68
N GLU A 88 -15.68 -2.09 2.65
CA GLU A 88 -15.76 -1.70 1.25
C GLU A 88 -17.14 -2.03 0.71
N TRP A 89 -17.84 -1.01 0.22
CA TRP A 89 -19.14 -1.12 -0.42
C TRP A 89 -18.95 -1.02 -1.93
N ALA A 90 -19.17 -2.10 -2.64
CA ALA A 90 -19.06 -2.16 -4.09
C ALA A 90 -20.44 -2.21 -4.74
N TYR A 91 -20.61 -1.56 -5.89
CA TYR A 91 -21.83 -1.58 -6.70
C TYR A 91 -21.47 -1.88 -8.16
N GLY A 92 -21.98 -3.00 -8.66
CA GLY A 92 -21.85 -3.35 -10.07
C GLY A 92 -22.68 -2.42 -10.94
N VAL A 93 -22.02 -1.58 -11.74
CA VAL A 93 -22.69 -0.63 -12.65
C VAL A 93 -22.95 -1.26 -14.02
N THR A 94 -21.94 -1.93 -14.55
CA THR A 94 -21.97 -2.65 -15.83
C THR A 94 -21.15 -3.93 -15.72
N PRO A 95 -21.15 -4.84 -16.73
CA PRO A 95 -20.27 -6.02 -16.70
C PRO A 95 -18.75 -5.72 -16.77
N TRP A 96 -18.36 -4.45 -16.89
CA TRP A 96 -16.97 -4.02 -17.01
C TRP A 96 -16.59 -2.87 -16.08
N PHE A 97 -17.56 -2.37 -15.28
CA PHE A 97 -17.34 -1.23 -14.37
C PHE A 97 -18.06 -1.43 -13.04
N GLU A 98 -17.32 -1.26 -11.96
CA GLU A 98 -17.78 -1.27 -10.58
C GLU A 98 -17.35 0.02 -9.87
N ALA A 99 -18.27 0.61 -9.11
CA ALA A 99 -18.02 1.74 -8.23
C ALA A 99 -17.91 1.27 -6.78
N GLY A 100 -16.90 1.76 -6.04
CA GLY A 100 -16.66 1.39 -4.65
C GLY A 100 -16.57 2.59 -3.72
N LEU A 101 -16.93 2.34 -2.46
CA LEU A 101 -16.80 3.28 -1.35
C LEU A 101 -16.21 2.53 -0.15
N TYR A 102 -15.08 3.01 0.38
CA TYR A 102 -14.47 2.54 1.62
C TYR A 102 -14.80 3.52 2.74
N LEU A 103 -15.66 3.12 3.67
CA LEU A 103 -16.11 4.00 4.75
C LEU A 103 -16.73 3.20 5.90
N PRO A 104 -16.28 3.44 7.16
CA PRO A 104 -15.09 4.20 7.51
C PRO A 104 -13.81 3.36 7.40
N VAL A 105 -12.70 3.97 7.01
CA VAL A 105 -11.38 3.40 7.32
C VAL A 105 -11.12 3.66 8.80
N TYR A 106 -10.68 2.65 9.55
CA TYR A 106 -10.47 2.76 11.00
C TYR A 106 -9.24 1.98 11.45
N THR A 107 -8.67 2.45 12.55
CA THR A 107 -7.63 1.74 13.29
C THR A 107 -8.01 1.61 14.76
N ARG A 108 -7.83 0.40 15.31
CA ARG A 108 -7.70 0.22 16.75
C ARG A 108 -6.21 0.09 17.07
N THR A 109 -5.65 1.09 17.74
CA THR A 109 -4.23 1.15 18.08
C THR A 109 -3.83 0.08 19.11
N GLY A 110 -2.53 -0.18 19.28
CA GLY A 110 -2.02 -1.16 20.24
C GLY A 110 -2.36 -0.85 21.70
N ASP A 111 -2.56 0.42 22.06
CA ASP A 111 -3.02 0.88 23.38
C ASP A 111 -4.55 0.93 23.52
N GLY A 112 -5.28 0.59 22.45
CA GLY A 112 -6.73 0.37 22.46
C GLY A 112 -7.58 1.57 22.02
N GLU A 113 -6.99 2.67 21.55
CA GLU A 113 -7.72 3.79 20.99
C GLU A 113 -8.35 3.41 19.64
N LEU A 114 -9.57 3.88 19.38
CA LEU A 114 -10.25 3.72 18.09
C LEU A 114 -10.18 5.04 17.32
N LEU A 115 -9.54 5.01 16.17
CA LEU A 115 -9.39 6.14 15.28
C LEU A 115 -10.22 5.92 14.00
N PHE A 116 -10.73 7.00 13.43
CA PHE A 116 -11.30 7.01 12.08
C PHE A 116 -10.33 7.74 11.16
N ASP A 117 -9.82 7.02 10.16
CA ASP A 117 -8.59 7.37 9.47
C ASP A 117 -8.83 8.03 8.12
N ALA A 118 -9.77 7.47 7.33
CA ALA A 118 -9.95 7.90 5.96
C ALA A 118 -11.35 7.54 5.43
N ALA A 119 -11.62 8.05 4.23
CA ALA A 119 -12.66 7.55 3.33
C ALA A 119 -12.10 7.50 1.91
N LYS A 120 -12.49 6.47 1.12
CA LYS A 120 -11.99 6.31 -0.24
C LYS A 120 -13.14 6.09 -1.23
N LEU A 121 -12.97 6.60 -2.43
CA LEU A 121 -13.79 6.29 -3.60
C LEU A 121 -12.97 5.41 -4.55
N ARG A 122 -13.64 4.43 -5.16
CA ARG A 122 -13.03 3.49 -6.10
C ARG A 122 -13.80 3.45 -7.41
N ALA A 123 -13.05 3.30 -8.51
CA ALA A 123 -13.57 3.02 -9.84
C ALA A 123 -12.76 1.87 -10.46
N LEU A 124 -13.36 0.69 -10.55
CA LEU A 124 -12.74 -0.51 -11.09
C LEU A 124 -13.30 -0.82 -12.48
N PHE A 125 -12.40 -0.95 -13.44
CA PHE A 125 -12.70 -1.31 -14.84
C PHE A 125 -12.01 -2.63 -15.17
N VAL A 126 -12.77 -3.60 -15.69
CA VAL A 126 -12.24 -4.93 -15.99
C VAL A 126 -12.71 -5.44 -17.35
N VAL A 127 -12.02 -6.40 -17.91
CA VAL A 127 -12.55 -7.17 -19.02
C VAL A 127 -13.77 -7.97 -18.55
N PRO A 128 -14.92 -7.91 -19.25
CA PRO A 128 -16.10 -8.70 -18.86
C PRO A 128 -15.80 -10.18 -18.81
N ASP A 129 -16.45 -10.90 -17.90
CA ASP A 129 -16.32 -12.35 -17.70
C ASP A 129 -14.85 -12.78 -17.45
N ALA A 130 -14.12 -12.00 -16.63
CA ALA A 130 -12.70 -12.23 -16.34
C ALA A 130 -12.44 -13.65 -15.82
N HIS A 131 -13.32 -14.17 -14.95
CA HIS A 131 -13.25 -15.50 -14.39
C HIS A 131 -13.24 -16.63 -15.46
N ASP A 132 -13.99 -16.47 -16.55
CA ASP A 132 -14.10 -17.46 -17.62
C ASP A 132 -13.01 -17.32 -18.71
N ARG A 133 -12.15 -16.30 -18.60
CA ARG A 133 -11.08 -16.03 -19.55
C ARG A 133 -9.78 -16.65 -19.11
N ARG A 134 -9.06 -17.26 -20.04
CA ARG A 134 -7.68 -17.69 -19.77
C ARG A 134 -6.77 -16.53 -19.39
N PHE A 135 -6.94 -15.36 -20.01
CA PHE A 135 -6.21 -14.12 -19.73
C PHE A 135 -7.19 -13.01 -19.40
N PHE A 136 -6.96 -12.33 -18.31
CA PHE A 136 -7.81 -11.23 -17.87
C PHE A 136 -6.97 -10.01 -17.47
N TYR A 137 -7.62 -8.87 -17.49
CA TYR A 137 -7.00 -7.60 -17.15
C TYR A 137 -8.03 -6.57 -16.69
N GLY A 138 -7.53 -5.57 -15.97
CA GLY A 138 -8.34 -4.46 -15.48
C GLY A 138 -7.45 -3.30 -15.03
N ILE A 139 -8.12 -2.25 -14.59
CA ILE A 139 -7.50 -1.10 -13.94
C ILE A 139 -8.41 -0.56 -12.86
N ASN A 140 -7.85 -0.32 -11.68
CA ASN A 140 -8.52 0.29 -10.55
C ASN A 140 -7.95 1.68 -10.29
N PHE A 141 -8.83 2.60 -9.90
CA PHE A 141 -8.47 3.94 -9.45
C PHE A 141 -9.10 4.19 -8.08
N GLU A 142 -8.29 4.69 -7.15
CA GLU A 142 -8.77 5.11 -5.84
C GLU A 142 -8.41 6.56 -5.57
N LEU A 143 -9.33 7.25 -4.89
CA LEU A 143 -9.14 8.58 -4.34
C LEU A 143 -9.44 8.53 -2.86
N SER A 144 -8.47 8.88 -2.04
CA SER A 144 -8.58 8.87 -0.58
C SER A 144 -8.61 10.28 -0.01
N TYR A 145 -9.44 10.46 1.03
CA TYR A 145 -9.38 11.58 1.94
C TYR A 145 -8.90 11.09 3.30
N ASN A 146 -7.75 11.59 3.76
CA ASN A 146 -7.02 11.08 4.92
C ASN A 146 -7.07 12.05 6.08
N THR A 147 -7.06 11.51 7.30
CA THR A 147 -6.74 12.24 8.51
C THR A 147 -5.23 12.34 8.71
N PRO A 148 -4.72 13.35 9.46
CA PRO A 148 -3.27 13.56 9.62
C PRO A 148 -2.51 12.43 10.32
N HIS A 149 -3.19 11.56 11.08
CA HIS A 149 -2.54 10.41 11.73
C HIS A 149 -2.47 9.19 10.79
N TRP A 150 -3.28 9.17 9.72
CA TRP A 150 -3.27 8.11 8.72
C TRP A 150 -2.23 8.36 7.62
N ASP A 151 -2.25 9.57 7.05
CA ASP A 151 -1.32 9.99 6.01
C ASP A 151 -1.02 11.50 6.13
N PRO A 152 0.24 11.94 5.94
CA PRO A 152 0.59 13.36 5.95
C PRO A 152 -0.15 14.15 4.86
N SER A 153 -0.47 13.51 3.73
CA SER A 153 -1.20 14.10 2.61
C SER A 153 -2.69 13.86 2.78
N ARG A 154 -3.46 14.97 2.84
CA ARG A 154 -4.91 14.92 2.98
C ARG A 154 -5.61 14.15 1.86
N TYR A 155 -5.08 14.22 0.67
CA TYR A 155 -5.58 13.50 -0.50
C TYR A 155 -4.48 12.65 -1.07
N THR A 156 -4.79 11.37 -1.30
CA THR A 156 -3.92 10.43 -1.98
C THR A 156 -4.72 9.68 -3.04
N GLY A 157 -4.03 9.06 -3.96
CA GLY A 157 -4.66 8.24 -4.98
C GLY A 157 -3.83 7.03 -5.30
N GLU A 158 -4.48 6.00 -5.81
CA GLU A 158 -3.86 4.79 -6.32
C GLU A 158 -4.35 4.52 -7.74
N MET A 159 -3.44 4.07 -8.58
CA MET A 159 -3.74 3.45 -9.86
C MET A 159 -3.18 2.03 -9.84
N ARG A 160 -4.05 1.03 -9.83
CA ARG A 160 -3.72 -0.40 -9.76
C ARG A 160 -4.04 -1.06 -11.09
N GLY A 161 -3.02 -1.49 -11.82
CA GLY A 161 -3.20 -2.40 -12.95
C GLY A 161 -3.54 -3.80 -12.48
N ILE A 162 -4.30 -4.54 -13.28
CA ILE A 162 -4.64 -5.94 -13.02
C ILE A 162 -4.28 -6.73 -14.27
N VAL A 163 -3.42 -7.73 -14.15
CA VAL A 163 -3.06 -8.65 -15.23
C VAL A 163 -3.01 -10.05 -14.65
N GLY A 164 -3.79 -10.99 -15.21
CA GLY A 164 -3.81 -12.34 -14.71
C GLY A 164 -4.01 -13.39 -15.78
N VAL A 165 -3.67 -14.64 -15.44
CA VAL A 165 -3.82 -15.79 -16.29
C VAL A 165 -4.27 -17.04 -15.49
N HIS A 166 -5.30 -17.73 -15.98
CA HIS A 166 -5.75 -19.02 -15.46
C HIS A 166 -5.02 -20.16 -16.19
N LEU A 167 -4.29 -20.98 -15.45
CA LEU A 167 -3.49 -22.12 -15.92
C LEU A 167 -3.98 -23.44 -15.29
N GLY A 168 -5.16 -23.88 -15.71
CA GLY A 168 -5.83 -25.05 -15.12
C GLY A 168 -6.29 -24.77 -13.70
N ARG A 169 -5.59 -25.32 -12.69
CA ARG A 169 -5.89 -25.07 -11.28
C ARG A 169 -5.05 -23.94 -10.67
N PHE A 170 -4.20 -23.30 -11.45
CA PHE A 170 -3.35 -22.22 -10.98
C PHE A 170 -3.77 -20.90 -11.57
N ASP A 171 -3.77 -19.87 -10.73
CA ASP A 171 -3.92 -18.48 -11.13
C ASP A 171 -2.62 -17.73 -10.83
N LEU A 172 -2.16 -16.96 -11.81
CA LEU A 172 -1.04 -16.04 -11.65
C LEU A 172 -1.55 -14.64 -11.89
N ILE A 173 -1.40 -13.76 -10.91
CA ILE A 173 -1.93 -12.39 -10.95
C ILE A 173 -0.83 -11.42 -10.56
N LEU A 174 -0.73 -10.33 -11.31
CA LEU A 174 0.13 -9.19 -11.04
C LEU A 174 -0.72 -7.94 -10.98
N ASN A 175 -0.58 -7.18 -9.90
CA ASN A 175 -1.12 -5.83 -9.77
C ASN A 175 0.05 -4.82 -9.72
N PRO A 176 0.44 -4.20 -10.84
CA PRO A 176 1.37 -3.07 -10.84
C PRO A 176 0.62 -1.83 -10.32
N ASN A 177 0.94 -1.42 -9.09
CA ASN A 177 0.30 -0.29 -8.44
C ASN A 177 1.23 0.91 -8.45
N VAL A 178 0.64 2.08 -8.67
CA VAL A 178 1.29 3.38 -8.56
C VAL A 178 0.46 4.26 -7.65
N ASP A 179 1.10 4.73 -6.58
CA ASP A 179 0.50 5.61 -5.60
C ASP A 179 0.94 7.05 -5.80
N THR A 180 0.09 7.99 -5.43
CA THR A 180 0.34 9.43 -5.54
C THR A 180 -0.24 10.20 -4.36
N ASP A 181 0.50 11.20 -3.91
CA ASP A 181 0.05 12.23 -2.98
C ASP A 181 -0.27 13.56 -3.69
N TYR A 182 -0.31 13.53 -5.03
CA TYR A 182 -0.54 14.67 -5.93
C TYR A 182 0.51 15.80 -5.84
N ASN A 183 1.67 15.56 -5.22
CA ASN A 183 2.77 16.53 -5.12
C ASN A 183 3.73 16.50 -6.31
N GLY A 184 3.39 15.80 -7.38
CA GLY A 184 4.11 15.75 -8.64
C GLY A 184 4.57 14.34 -9.04
N VAL A 185 4.98 14.21 -10.31
CA VAL A 185 5.35 12.90 -10.90
C VAL A 185 6.56 12.25 -10.24
N GLY A 186 7.49 13.04 -9.68
CA GLY A 186 8.65 12.53 -8.95
C GLY A 186 8.32 11.92 -7.59
N GLN A 187 7.06 12.05 -7.11
CA GLN A 187 6.57 11.48 -5.86
C GLN A 187 5.65 10.26 -6.10
N LEU A 188 5.56 9.78 -7.35
CA LEU A 188 4.84 8.54 -7.64
C LEU A 188 5.60 7.35 -7.03
N GLU A 189 4.93 6.54 -6.23
CA GLU A 189 5.51 5.36 -5.58
C GLU A 189 5.04 4.08 -6.28
N PHE A 190 5.96 3.11 -6.43
CA PHE A 190 5.66 1.82 -7.03
C PHE A 190 5.47 0.76 -5.96
N VAL A 191 4.23 0.25 -5.83
CA VAL A 191 3.82 -0.67 -4.76
C VAL A 191 3.10 -1.92 -5.31
N PRO A 192 3.77 -2.73 -6.14
CA PRO A 192 3.14 -3.87 -6.80
C PRO A 192 2.75 -4.98 -5.82
N ALA A 193 1.73 -5.76 -6.23
CA ALA A 193 1.38 -7.00 -5.58
C ALA A 193 1.30 -8.16 -6.59
N VAL A 194 1.63 -9.37 -6.13
CA VAL A 194 1.62 -10.60 -6.93
C VAL A 194 0.91 -11.70 -6.17
N ARG A 195 0.11 -12.52 -6.88
CA ARG A 195 -0.55 -13.68 -6.31
C ARG A 195 -0.32 -14.90 -7.19
N VAL A 196 -0.03 -16.04 -6.55
CA VAL A 196 -0.04 -17.38 -7.13
C VAL A 196 -1.02 -18.21 -6.32
N ALA A 197 -2.15 -18.59 -6.91
CA ALA A 197 -3.17 -19.38 -6.26
C ALA A 197 -3.27 -20.78 -6.87
N TRP A 198 -3.60 -21.76 -6.05
CA TRP A 198 -3.99 -23.11 -6.42
C TRP A 198 -5.41 -23.39 -6.00
N ASN A 199 -6.30 -23.63 -6.97
CA ASN A 199 -7.72 -23.88 -6.78
C ASN A 199 -7.99 -25.38 -6.56
N SER A 200 -8.45 -25.72 -5.35
CA SER A 200 -8.82 -27.10 -4.96
C SER A 200 -10.31 -27.36 -5.20
N GLY A 201 -10.85 -26.86 -6.31
CA GLY A 201 -12.28 -26.91 -6.65
C GLY A 201 -12.91 -25.51 -6.56
N ASP A 202 -14.26 -25.46 -6.53
CA ASP A 202 -15.01 -24.22 -6.71
C ASP A 202 -15.07 -23.32 -5.45
N LYS A 203 -14.55 -23.78 -4.32
CA LYS A 203 -14.73 -23.08 -3.03
C LYS A 203 -13.47 -22.90 -2.23
N LEU A 204 -12.38 -23.54 -2.60
CA LEU A 204 -11.15 -23.50 -1.82
C LEU A 204 -9.98 -23.17 -2.72
N ALA A 205 -9.29 -22.08 -2.40
CA ALA A 205 -8.00 -21.77 -2.96
C ALA A 205 -6.94 -21.63 -1.87
N LEU A 206 -5.71 -22.00 -2.19
CA LEU A 206 -4.52 -21.74 -1.39
C LEU A 206 -3.59 -20.87 -2.21
N ALA A 207 -3.12 -19.76 -1.64
CA ALA A 207 -2.30 -18.84 -2.38
C ALA A 207 -1.05 -18.38 -1.61
N LEU A 208 -0.08 -17.93 -2.38
CA LEU A 208 1.02 -17.08 -1.91
C LEU A 208 0.84 -15.70 -2.54
N GLU A 209 0.98 -14.67 -1.73
CA GLU A 209 0.91 -13.29 -2.17
C GLU A 209 2.11 -12.51 -1.66
N GLU A 210 2.68 -11.67 -2.52
CA GLU A 210 3.71 -10.73 -2.14
C GLU A 210 3.20 -9.31 -2.36
N TYR A 211 3.42 -8.47 -1.37
CA TYR A 211 3.17 -7.03 -1.42
C TYR A 211 4.49 -6.32 -1.20
N ALA A 212 4.86 -5.47 -2.15
CA ALA A 212 6.12 -4.74 -2.12
C ALA A 212 5.90 -3.23 -2.17
N ASP A 213 6.79 -2.47 -1.52
CA ASP A 213 6.94 -1.02 -1.68
C ASP A 213 8.38 -0.74 -2.09
N PHE A 214 8.58 -0.41 -3.35
CA PHE A 214 9.87 -0.04 -3.92
C PHE A 214 10.20 1.45 -3.71
N GLY A 215 9.22 2.26 -3.27
CA GLY A 215 9.32 3.70 -3.16
C GLY A 215 9.18 4.43 -4.51
N PRO A 216 9.78 5.63 -4.63
CA PRO A 216 9.59 6.47 -5.81
C PRO A 216 9.99 5.79 -7.11
N LEU A 217 9.10 5.89 -8.13
CA LEU A 217 9.30 5.29 -9.46
C LEU A 217 10.60 5.74 -10.14
N GLU A 218 11.01 7.00 -9.94
CA GLU A 218 12.23 7.53 -10.54
C GLU A 218 13.51 6.98 -9.91
N HIS A 219 13.46 6.66 -8.59
CA HIS A 219 14.60 6.17 -7.83
C HIS A 219 14.13 5.23 -6.72
N PHE A 220 14.10 3.94 -6.98
CA PHE A 220 13.74 2.95 -5.98
C PHE A 220 14.61 3.07 -4.72
N LYS A 221 13.97 2.87 -3.57
CA LYS A 221 14.66 2.80 -2.28
C LYS A 221 15.74 1.71 -2.29
N PRO A 222 16.82 1.84 -1.50
CA PRO A 222 17.71 0.71 -1.22
C PRO A 222 16.91 -0.48 -0.66
N SER A 223 17.37 -1.70 -0.92
CA SER A 223 16.64 -2.94 -0.59
C SER A 223 16.25 -3.06 0.90
N GLU A 224 17.07 -2.51 1.80
CA GLU A 224 16.82 -2.49 3.25
C GLU A 224 15.68 -1.54 3.65
N GLN A 225 15.36 -0.59 2.78
CA GLN A 225 14.30 0.42 2.98
C GLN A 225 13.03 0.08 2.19
N GLN A 226 13.08 -0.91 1.30
CA GLN A 226 11.90 -1.42 0.62
C GLN A 226 11.10 -2.32 1.57
N SER A 227 9.77 -2.20 1.57
CA SER A 227 8.92 -3.14 2.28
C SER A 227 8.59 -4.31 1.36
N HIS A 228 8.74 -5.53 1.87
CA HIS A 228 8.35 -6.77 1.20
C HIS A 228 7.67 -7.67 2.22
N THR A 229 6.41 -8.05 1.98
CA THR A 229 5.66 -8.94 2.87
C THR A 229 5.08 -10.10 2.07
N LEU A 230 5.44 -11.33 2.45
CA LEU A 230 4.93 -12.55 1.85
C LEU A 230 3.82 -13.15 2.71
N PHE A 231 2.65 -13.37 2.13
CA PHE A 231 1.50 -13.99 2.76
C PHE A 231 1.29 -15.42 2.27
N ALA A 232 0.95 -16.31 3.20
CA ALA A 232 0.26 -17.55 2.92
C ALA A 232 -1.23 -17.32 3.15
N VAL A 233 -2.07 -17.62 2.13
CA VAL A 233 -3.48 -17.26 2.09
C VAL A 233 -4.35 -18.48 1.84
N ILE A 234 -5.50 -18.52 2.49
CA ILE A 234 -6.58 -19.45 2.22
C ILE A 234 -7.87 -18.69 1.92
N ASP A 235 -8.49 -18.99 0.80
CA ASP A 235 -9.82 -18.51 0.44
C ASP A 235 -10.82 -19.64 0.55
N TYR A 236 -11.94 -19.34 1.15
CA TYR A 236 -13.05 -20.29 1.24
C TYR A 236 -14.38 -19.60 0.99
N GLY A 237 -15.11 -20.06 0.00
CA GLY A 237 -16.44 -19.54 -0.30
C GLY A 237 -16.80 -19.58 -1.76
N THR A 238 -17.64 -18.66 -2.17
CA THR A 238 -18.08 -18.41 -3.55
C THR A 238 -17.94 -16.91 -3.80
N ALA A 239 -18.08 -16.46 -5.05
CA ALA A 239 -18.08 -15.02 -5.38
C ALA A 239 -19.09 -14.21 -4.56
N SER A 240 -20.26 -14.81 -4.20
CA SER A 240 -21.31 -14.12 -3.43
C SER A 240 -21.15 -14.16 -1.92
N ARG A 241 -20.32 -15.05 -1.39
CA ARG A 241 -20.00 -15.15 0.04
C ARG A 241 -18.68 -15.86 0.23
N GLY A 242 -17.71 -15.16 0.78
CA GLY A 242 -16.37 -15.69 0.96
C GLY A 242 -15.69 -15.20 2.23
N VAL A 243 -14.65 -15.94 2.57
CA VAL A 243 -13.69 -15.58 3.62
C VAL A 243 -12.31 -15.78 3.05
N GLU A 244 -11.47 -14.78 3.13
CA GLU A 244 -10.04 -14.88 2.89
C GLU A 244 -9.30 -14.66 4.21
N PHE A 245 -8.36 -15.54 4.52
CA PHE A 245 -7.47 -15.40 5.67
C PHE A 245 -6.03 -15.57 5.24
N GLY A 246 -5.15 -14.67 5.68
CA GLY A 246 -3.73 -14.72 5.37
C GLY A 246 -2.83 -14.44 6.56
N ILE A 247 -1.67 -15.09 6.57
CA ILE A 247 -0.57 -14.84 7.50
C ILE A 247 0.61 -14.34 6.70
N GLY A 248 1.03 -13.09 6.96
CA GLY A 248 2.12 -12.40 6.29
C GLY A 248 3.36 -12.32 7.15
N ARG A 249 4.51 -12.52 6.51
CA ARG A 249 5.84 -12.34 7.07
C ARG A 249 6.58 -11.25 6.33
N GLY A 250 7.03 -10.22 7.05
CA GLY A 250 7.95 -9.23 6.51
C GLY A 250 9.31 -9.83 6.20
N LEU A 251 9.83 -9.55 5.02
CA LEU A 251 11.09 -10.10 4.50
C LEU A 251 12.26 -9.11 4.61
N THR A 252 11.96 -7.84 4.89
CA THR A 252 12.94 -6.75 4.99
C THR A 252 12.83 -6.01 6.33
N PRO A 253 13.86 -5.27 6.75
CA PRO A 253 13.79 -4.46 7.98
C PRO A 253 12.72 -3.36 7.95
N ALA A 254 12.32 -2.88 6.77
CA ALA A 254 11.28 -1.86 6.60
C ALA A 254 9.86 -2.43 6.71
N SER A 255 9.69 -3.75 6.64
CA SER A 255 8.40 -4.42 6.77
C SER A 255 8.02 -4.67 8.23
N ASP A 256 6.72 -4.72 8.51
CA ASP A 256 6.22 -5.26 9.78
C ASP A 256 6.53 -6.76 9.87
N THR A 257 6.87 -7.26 11.06
CA THR A 257 7.38 -8.62 11.25
C THR A 257 6.34 -9.67 10.93
N TRP A 258 5.12 -9.51 11.45
CA TRP A 258 3.97 -10.37 11.18
C TRP A 258 2.72 -9.54 10.98
N VAL A 259 1.96 -9.89 9.96
CA VAL A 259 0.66 -9.29 9.66
C VAL A 259 -0.35 -10.40 9.40
N LEU A 260 -1.52 -10.29 9.98
CA LEU A 260 -2.66 -11.16 9.70
C LEU A 260 -3.67 -10.37 8.89
N LYS A 261 -4.23 -10.96 7.83
CA LYS A 261 -5.34 -10.37 7.10
C LYS A 261 -6.57 -11.28 7.17
N LEU A 262 -7.74 -10.65 7.27
CA LEU A 262 -9.04 -11.32 7.21
C LEU A 262 -9.97 -10.47 6.36
N MET A 263 -10.51 -11.06 5.30
CA MET A 263 -11.55 -10.45 4.49
C MET A 263 -12.83 -11.29 4.59
N LEU A 264 -13.95 -10.61 4.78
CA LEU A 264 -15.28 -11.22 4.79
C LEU A 264 -16.09 -10.59 3.67
N MET A 265 -16.55 -11.41 2.72
CA MET A 265 -17.24 -10.96 1.51
C MET A 265 -18.69 -11.44 1.51
N GLN A 266 -19.63 -10.57 1.12
CA GLN A 266 -21.05 -10.88 1.05
C GLN A 266 -21.75 -10.03 0.01
N ASP A 267 -22.41 -10.67 -0.97
CA ASP A 267 -23.37 -10.00 -1.85
C ASP A 267 -24.68 -9.65 -1.09
N LEU A 268 -25.23 -8.49 -1.42
CA LEU A 268 -26.40 -7.90 -0.77
C LEU A 268 -27.58 -7.72 -1.73
#